data_05fb2e245363980beaf933a7a699f3b0
#
_entry.id   05fb2e245363980beaf933a7a699f3b0
#
_cell.length_a   1.000
_cell.length_b   1.000
_cell.length_c   1.000
_cell.angle_alpha   90.00
_cell.angle_beta   90.00
_cell.angle_gamma   90.00
#
_symmetry.space_group_name_H-M   'P 1'
#
loop_
_entity.id
_entity.type
_entity.pdbx_description
1 polymer ?
#
loop_
_entity_poly.entity_id
_entity_poly.type
_entity_poly.pdbx_seq_one_letter_code
_entity_poly.pdbx_strand_id
1 'polypeptide(L)'
;MRAQVAQRTCRMIAAKTLVPVLGVPVQSAALSGVDSLYSIVQMPRGIPVGTLAIGKAGAANAALLAAQILATHDKELHQRLNDWRKAQTDEVLENPDPRGAA
;
A
#
# COMPACT_ATOMS: atom_id res chain seq x y z
N MET A 1 -20.50 -0.19 -6.62
CA MET A 1 -20.42 1.16 -7.22
C MET A 1 -19.30 2.01 -6.65
N ARG A 2 -19.16 2.17 -5.32
CA ARG A 2 -18.09 2.96 -4.71
C ARG A 2 -16.68 2.44 -5.02
N ALA A 3 -16.48 1.12 -4.99
CA ALA A 3 -15.19 0.50 -5.29
C ALA A 3 -14.72 0.76 -6.73
N GLN A 4 -15.64 0.70 -7.69
CA GLN A 4 -15.33 0.95 -9.09
C GLN A 4 -14.93 2.42 -9.36
N VAL A 5 -15.54 3.35 -8.62
CA VAL A 5 -15.20 4.77 -8.75
C VAL A 5 -13.79 5.04 -8.26
N ALA A 6 -13.42 4.49 -7.10
CA ALA A 6 -12.07 4.65 -6.54
C ALA A 6 -10.99 4.06 -7.46
N GLN A 7 -11.26 2.92 -8.08
CA GLN A 7 -10.34 2.27 -9.03
C GLN A 7 -10.13 3.10 -10.29
N ARG A 8 -11.20 3.65 -10.84
CA ARG A 8 -11.11 4.55 -12.01
C ARG A 8 -10.29 5.79 -11.69
N THR A 9 -10.44 6.33 -10.48
CA THR A 9 -9.74 7.53 -10.04
C THR A 9 -8.22 7.32 -10.04
N CYS A 10 -7.72 6.22 -9.47
CA CYS A 10 -6.28 5.90 -9.48
C CYS A 10 -5.70 5.85 -10.89
N ARG A 11 -6.42 5.20 -11.81
CA ARG A 11 -5.99 5.07 -13.20
C ARG A 11 -5.96 6.42 -13.92
N MET A 12 -6.97 7.24 -13.70
CA MET A 12 -7.07 8.57 -14.32
C MET A 12 -6.01 9.52 -13.79
N ILE A 13 -5.73 9.48 -12.50
CA ILE A 13 -4.68 10.30 -11.87
C ILE A 13 -3.31 9.89 -12.42
N ALA A 14 -3.01 8.60 -12.43
CA ALA A 14 -1.73 8.09 -12.92
C ALA A 14 -1.46 8.49 -14.37
N ALA A 15 -2.50 8.59 -15.19
CA ALA A 15 -2.37 9.01 -16.58
C ALA A 15 -2.06 10.52 -16.75
N LYS A 16 -2.26 11.31 -15.70
CA LYS A 16 -2.14 12.78 -15.76
C LYS A 16 -1.00 13.37 -14.94
N THR A 17 -0.24 12.54 -14.23
CA THR A 17 0.84 13.02 -13.37
C THR A 17 2.05 12.10 -13.43
N LEU A 18 3.23 12.67 -13.19
CA LEU A 18 4.46 11.91 -12.98
C LEU A 18 4.69 11.58 -11.50
N VAL A 19 3.87 12.11 -10.62
CA VAL A 19 3.93 11.75 -9.19
C VAL A 19 3.56 10.27 -9.05
N PRO A 20 4.33 9.50 -8.26
CA PRO A 20 3.99 8.09 -8.02
C PRO A 20 2.58 7.93 -7.46
N VAL A 21 1.80 7.04 -8.08
CA VAL A 21 0.43 6.73 -7.64
C VAL A 21 0.42 5.32 -7.07
N LEU A 22 -0.10 5.20 -5.85
CA LEU A 22 -0.25 3.93 -5.14
C LEU A 22 -1.73 3.59 -5.03
N GLY A 23 -2.10 2.40 -5.48
CA GLY A 23 -3.47 1.92 -5.45
C GLY A 23 -3.68 0.84 -4.41
N VAL A 24 -4.78 0.92 -3.68
CA VAL A 24 -5.18 -0.09 -2.70
C VAL A 24 -6.51 -0.68 -3.16
N PRO A 25 -6.55 -1.98 -3.51
CA PRO A 25 -7.82 -2.61 -3.86
C PRO A 25 -8.75 -2.66 -2.66
N VAL A 26 -10.00 -2.25 -2.87
CA VAL A 26 -11.02 -2.31 -1.83
C VAL A 26 -11.60 -3.72 -1.79
N GLN A 27 -11.81 -4.25 -0.60
CA GLN A 27 -12.43 -5.57 -0.44
C GLN A 27 -13.89 -5.52 -0.91
N SER A 28 -14.21 -6.31 -1.95
CA SER A 28 -15.57 -6.44 -2.45
C SER A 28 -16.27 -7.62 -1.78
N ALA A 29 -17.60 -7.55 -1.69
CA ALA A 29 -18.41 -8.62 -1.13
C ALA A 29 -18.39 -9.91 -1.98
N ALA A 30 -18.27 -9.77 -3.31
CA ALA A 30 -18.39 -10.89 -4.25
C ALA A 30 -17.11 -11.75 -4.34
N LEU A 31 -15.95 -11.14 -4.47
CA LEU A 31 -14.67 -11.82 -4.73
C LEU A 31 -13.58 -11.46 -3.74
N SER A 32 -13.92 -10.97 -2.56
CA SER A 32 -12.98 -10.57 -1.50
C SER A 32 -11.91 -9.56 -1.96
N GLY A 33 -12.25 -8.72 -2.94
CA GLY A 33 -11.36 -7.69 -3.48
C GLY A 33 -10.54 -8.11 -4.70
N VAL A 34 -10.65 -9.35 -5.17
CA VAL A 34 -9.89 -9.82 -6.33
C VAL A 34 -10.26 -9.08 -7.61
N ASP A 35 -11.53 -8.77 -7.80
CA ASP A 35 -12.03 -7.96 -8.91
C ASP A 35 -11.45 -6.53 -8.86
N SER A 36 -11.38 -5.94 -7.67
CA SER A 36 -10.76 -4.63 -7.44
C SER A 36 -9.27 -4.66 -7.75
N LEU A 37 -8.57 -5.68 -7.29
CA LEU A 37 -7.15 -5.89 -7.57
C LEU A 37 -6.90 -5.99 -9.07
N TYR A 38 -7.67 -6.83 -9.77
CA TYR A 38 -7.53 -7.01 -11.21
C TYR A 38 -7.73 -5.70 -11.97
N SER A 39 -8.69 -4.89 -11.57
CA SER A 39 -8.98 -3.61 -12.22
C SER A 39 -7.87 -2.58 -12.06
N ILE A 40 -7.10 -2.62 -10.97
CA ILE A 40 -6.02 -1.67 -10.69
C ILE A 40 -4.68 -2.17 -11.28
N VAL A 41 -4.42 -3.47 -11.19
CA VAL A 41 -3.11 -4.03 -11.55
C VAL A 41 -2.88 -4.05 -13.06
N GLN A 42 -3.94 -4.19 -13.86
CA GLN A 42 -3.85 -4.22 -15.32
C GLN A 42 -3.80 -2.81 -15.92
N MET A 43 -2.66 -2.15 -15.73
CA MET A 43 -2.42 -0.83 -16.31
C MET A 43 -1.73 -0.93 -17.68
N PRO A 44 -2.02 -0.01 -18.61
CA PRO A 44 -1.34 -0.01 -19.90
C PRO A 44 0.15 0.31 -19.75
N ARG A 45 0.95 -0.17 -20.70
CA ARG A 45 2.38 0.12 -20.73
C ARG A 45 2.64 1.63 -20.76
N GLY A 46 3.46 2.09 -19.84
CA GLY A 46 3.83 3.51 -19.74
C GLY A 46 3.08 4.30 -18.69
N ILE A 47 2.03 3.72 -18.09
CA ILE A 47 1.25 4.37 -17.02
C ILE A 47 1.21 3.42 -15.82
N PRO A 48 2.25 3.43 -14.97
CA PRO A 48 2.31 2.52 -13.84
C PRO A 48 1.52 3.01 -12.64
N VAL A 49 0.88 2.07 -11.95
CA VAL A 49 0.30 2.28 -10.61
C VAL A 49 0.85 1.21 -9.70
N GLY A 50 1.48 1.61 -8.60
CA GLY A 50 1.95 0.68 -7.58
C GLY A 50 0.76 0.12 -6.80
N THR A 51 0.49 -1.18 -6.93
CA THR A 51 -0.68 -1.82 -6.31
C THR A 51 -0.27 -2.58 -5.05
N LEU A 52 -0.93 -2.31 -3.94
CA LEU A 52 -0.66 -2.92 -2.63
C LEU A 52 -1.71 -3.99 -2.31
N ALA A 53 -1.63 -4.54 -1.10
CA ALA A 53 -2.53 -5.59 -0.66
C ALA A 53 -3.99 -5.09 -0.59
N ILE A 54 -4.91 -6.04 -0.60
CA ILE A 54 -6.35 -5.74 -0.54
C ILE A 54 -6.73 -5.32 0.88
N GLY A 55 -7.50 -4.24 1.00
CA GLY A 55 -8.09 -3.81 2.26
C GLY A 55 -7.16 -3.03 3.19
N LYS A 56 -7.33 -3.20 4.49
CA LYS A 56 -6.64 -2.41 5.52
C LYS A 56 -5.12 -2.57 5.50
N ALA A 57 -4.63 -3.78 5.29
CA ALA A 57 -3.20 -4.05 5.21
C ALA A 57 -2.56 -3.30 4.04
N GLY A 58 -3.24 -3.27 2.90
CA GLY A 58 -2.80 -2.52 1.73
C GLY A 58 -2.78 -1.01 1.98
N ALA A 59 -3.77 -0.49 2.69
CA ALA A 59 -3.82 0.93 3.04
C ALA A 59 -2.64 1.34 3.93
N ALA A 60 -2.34 0.54 4.94
CA ALA A 60 -1.18 0.78 5.80
C ALA A 60 0.13 0.69 5.03
N ASN A 61 0.29 -0.32 4.18
CA ASN A 61 1.48 -0.51 3.37
C ASN A 61 1.64 0.59 2.31
N ALA A 62 0.55 1.09 1.75
CA ALA A 62 0.60 2.22 0.82
C ALA A 62 1.14 3.48 1.50
N ALA A 63 0.69 3.77 2.71
CA ALA A 63 1.18 4.90 3.49
C ALA A 63 2.67 4.73 3.84
N LEU A 64 3.08 3.53 4.23
CA LEU A 64 4.48 3.23 4.54
C LEU A 64 5.37 3.34 3.30
N LEU A 65 4.91 2.83 2.16
CA LEU A 65 5.68 2.91 0.92
C LEU A 65 5.81 4.36 0.44
N ALA A 66 4.74 5.15 0.53
CA ALA A 66 4.79 6.58 0.23
C ALA A 66 5.79 7.30 1.13
N ALA A 67 5.78 7.00 2.43
CA ALA A 67 6.74 7.56 3.37
C ALA A 67 8.17 7.15 3.04
N GLN A 68 8.40 5.91 2.64
CA GLN A 68 9.72 5.43 2.21
C GLN A 68 10.22 6.14 0.95
N ILE A 69 9.33 6.41 0.00
CA ILE A 69 9.68 7.17 -1.21
C ILE A 69 10.12 8.60 -0.82
N LEU A 70 9.36 9.26 0.04
CA LEU A 70 9.70 10.61 0.52
C LEU A 70 10.98 10.61 1.37
N ALA A 71 11.22 9.56 2.13
CA ALA A 71 12.41 9.43 2.97
C ALA A 71 13.72 9.29 2.19
N THR A 72 13.67 9.00 0.89
CA THR A 72 14.87 8.99 0.04
C THR A 72 15.55 10.36 -0.02
N HIS A 73 14.82 11.43 0.22
CA HIS A 73 15.31 12.80 0.23
C HIS A 73 15.06 13.55 1.55
N ASP A 74 14.62 12.84 2.58
CA ASP A 74 14.30 13.41 3.90
C ASP A 74 14.91 12.52 4.99
N LYS A 75 16.01 12.98 5.56
CA LYS A 75 16.75 12.23 6.58
C LYS A 75 15.97 12.06 7.88
N GLU A 76 15.20 13.06 8.26
CA GLU A 76 14.38 13.02 9.49
C GLU A 76 13.28 11.95 9.36
N LEU A 77 12.58 11.92 8.23
CA LEU A 77 11.57 10.91 7.95
C LEU A 77 12.18 9.51 7.87
N HIS A 78 13.35 9.39 7.24
CA HIS A 78 14.09 8.14 7.17
C HIS A 78 14.40 7.60 8.58
N GLN A 79 14.84 8.46 9.49
CA GLN A 79 15.14 8.06 10.87
C GLN A 79 13.88 7.61 11.61
N ARG A 80 12.77 8.31 11.45
CA ARG A 80 11.48 7.93 12.05
C ARG A 80 11.01 6.57 11.57
N LEU A 81 11.12 6.28 10.28
CA LEU A 81 10.77 4.99 9.70
C LEU A 81 11.67 3.87 10.22
N ASN A 82 12.96 4.15 10.35
CA ASN A 82 13.93 3.20 10.88
C ASN A 82 13.62 2.85 12.34
N ASP A 83 13.31 3.85 13.15
CA ASP A 83 12.93 3.67 14.56
C ASP A 83 11.63 2.85 14.68
N TRP A 84 10.65 3.14 13.84
CA TRP A 84 9.39 2.40 13.81
C TRP A 84 9.60 0.92 13.45
N ARG A 85 10.42 0.64 12.43
CA ARG A 85 10.76 -0.72 12.03
C ARG A 85 11.51 -1.47 13.12
N LYS A 86 12.44 -0.80 13.78
CA LYS A 86 13.20 -1.39 14.88
C LYS A 86 12.27 -1.77 16.03
N ALA A 87 11.35 -0.89 16.41
CA ALA A 87 10.35 -1.18 17.44
C ALA A 87 9.49 -2.39 17.08
N GLN A 88 9.08 -2.52 15.83
CA GLN A 88 8.32 -3.66 15.33
C GLN A 88 9.14 -4.96 15.39
N THR A 89 10.41 -4.91 15.03
CA THR A 89 11.32 -6.05 15.11
C THR A 89 11.52 -6.49 16.56
N ASP A 90 11.73 -5.55 17.47
CA ASP A 90 11.91 -5.82 18.90
C ASP A 90 10.67 -6.47 19.49
N GLU A 91 9.47 -6.03 19.10
CA GLU A 91 8.20 -6.64 19.51
C GLU A 91 8.11 -8.11 19.08
N VAL A 92 8.48 -8.41 17.84
CA VAL A 92 8.49 -9.78 17.31
C VAL A 92 9.52 -10.63 18.04
N LEU A 93 10.69 -10.10 18.39
CA LEU A 93 11.74 -10.81 19.11
C LEU A 93 11.36 -11.10 20.56
N GLU A 94 10.56 -10.24 21.19
CA GLU A 94 10.02 -10.46 22.52
C GLU A 94 8.97 -11.59 22.55
N ASN A 95 8.27 -11.82 21.44
CA ASN A 95 7.24 -12.84 21.29
C ASN A 95 7.56 -13.77 20.11
N PRO A 96 8.65 -14.57 20.19
CA PRO A 96 9.08 -15.39 19.04
C PRO A 96 8.18 -16.60 18.75
N ASP A 97 7.30 -16.99 19.68
CA ASP A 97 6.37 -18.11 19.49
C ASP A 97 5.05 -17.61 18.91
N PRO A 98 4.73 -17.94 17.63
CA PRO A 98 3.49 -17.51 17.00
C PRO A 98 2.22 -17.99 17.70
N ARG A 99 2.32 -19.05 18.53
CA ARG A 99 1.20 -19.56 19.33
C ARG A 99 0.91 -18.68 20.55
N GLY A 100 1.89 -17.93 21.03
CA GLY A 100 1.74 -16.99 22.14
C GLY A 100 1.26 -15.60 21.69
N ALA A 101 1.16 -15.34 20.41
CA ALA A 101 0.81 -14.04 19.84
C ALA A 101 -0.68 -13.91 19.50
N ALA A 102 -1.52 -14.75 20.07
CA ALA A 102 -2.96 -14.75 19.82
C ALA A 102 -3.65 -13.50 20.40
#